data_21f33e7af863d8dc5ed0881b821c834b
#
_entry.id   21f33e7af863d8dc5ed0881b821c834b
#
_cell.length_a   1.000
_cell.length_b   1.000
_cell.length_c   1.000
_cell.angle_alpha   90.00
_cell.angle_beta   90.00
_cell.angle_gamma   90.00
#
_symmetry.space_group_name_H-M   'P 1'
#
loop_
_entity.id
_entity.type
_entity.pdbx_description
1 polymer ?
#
loop_
_entity_poly.entity_id
_entity_poly.type
_entity_poly.pdbx_seq_one_letter_code
_entity_poly.pdbx_strand_id
1 'polypeptide(L)'
;LENSSQSFTVTASAEGTLTVSASGTLGDFNTEEDVTVSGSASVQVVARPTETPKNETPQKQETQKPEEKKQEEKKLSSNANLASLSISQGTLSPKFSASKTQYTVNLNGDVSSIKVNATAADSKAVVYGTGTKSLKPGKNTISVSVAAEDGSTKEYTITVNVDETPLVYVSYNGAKLGFVRSLDGVDKPAKSFEAVKIKVDGKEVKAWKSNLLKKTVVYLQDDKTKEKNYYIYNTDTNTVETMLRPMALLGNNVF
;
A
#
# COMPACT_ATOMS: atom_id res chain seq x y z
N LEU A 1 -8.15 5.70 9.54
CA LEU A 1 -7.25 4.92 10.41
C LEU A 1 -5.89 5.59 10.38
N GLU A 2 -5.46 6.16 11.48
CA GLU A 2 -4.10 6.64 11.66
C GLU A 2 -3.19 5.42 11.82
N ASN A 3 -2.16 5.31 10.99
CA ASN A 3 -1.13 4.30 11.16
C ASN A 3 -0.24 4.70 12.34
N SER A 4 -0.44 4.09 13.50
CA SER A 4 0.47 4.20 14.61
C SER A 4 1.49 3.06 14.56
N SER A 5 2.78 3.39 14.62
CA SER A 5 3.85 2.41 14.80
C SER A 5 4.40 2.54 16.22
N GLN A 6 4.58 1.41 16.89
CA GLN A 6 5.28 1.36 18.17
C GLN A 6 6.55 0.52 18.02
N SER A 7 7.65 1.02 18.56
CA SER A 7 8.92 0.29 18.63
C SER A 7 9.25 -0.04 20.08
N PHE A 8 9.78 -1.23 20.31
CA PHE A 8 10.27 -1.65 21.60
C PHE A 8 11.60 -2.39 21.43
N THR A 9 12.46 -2.28 22.43
CA THR A 9 13.75 -2.98 22.47
C THR A 9 13.64 -4.15 23.43
N VAL A 10 14.01 -5.34 22.98
CA VAL A 10 14.05 -6.54 23.80
C VAL A 10 15.51 -6.98 23.94
N THR A 11 15.99 -7.15 25.16
CA THR A 11 17.33 -7.65 25.46
C THR A 11 17.19 -9.10 25.93
N ALA A 12 17.81 -10.03 25.21
CA ALA A 12 17.86 -11.43 25.61
C ALA A 12 19.00 -11.65 26.62
N SER A 13 18.70 -12.34 27.73
CA SER A 13 19.66 -12.68 28.79
C SER A 13 20.19 -14.11 28.70
N ALA A 14 19.69 -14.93 27.77
CA ALA A 14 20.08 -16.31 27.56
C ALA A 14 19.90 -16.72 26.10
N GLU A 15 20.57 -17.82 25.71
CA GLU A 15 20.36 -18.44 24.41
C GLU A 15 18.96 -19.06 24.31
N GLY A 16 18.38 -19.06 23.12
CA GLY A 16 17.09 -19.68 22.86
C GLY A 16 16.31 -19.00 21.74
N THR A 17 15.06 -19.39 21.60
CA THR A 17 14.15 -18.75 20.65
C THR A 17 13.38 -17.65 21.37
N LEU A 18 13.56 -16.41 20.92
CA LEU A 18 12.74 -15.29 21.34
C LEU A 18 11.52 -15.20 20.41
N THR A 19 10.33 -15.37 20.96
CA THR A 19 9.08 -15.13 20.22
C THR A 19 8.44 -13.86 20.74
N VAL A 20 8.18 -12.93 19.83
CA VAL A 20 7.44 -11.70 20.12
C VAL A 20 6.06 -11.83 19.50
N SER A 21 5.03 -11.71 20.32
CA SER A 21 3.64 -11.74 19.88
C SER A 21 2.99 -10.39 20.18
N ALA A 22 2.23 -9.90 19.24
CA ALA A 22 1.40 -8.70 19.43
C ALA A 22 -0.05 -9.07 19.09
N SER A 23 -0.98 -8.57 19.87
CA SER A 23 -2.41 -8.65 19.62
C SER A 23 -3.05 -7.32 19.93
N GLY A 24 -4.11 -6.99 19.20
CA GLY A 24 -4.89 -5.78 19.40
C GLY A 24 -6.31 -5.99 18.95
N THR A 25 -7.21 -5.16 19.46
CA THR A 25 -8.61 -5.13 19.06
C THR A 25 -8.85 -3.89 18.23
N LEU A 26 -9.46 -4.05 17.08
CA LEU A 26 -9.90 -2.96 16.21
C LEU A 26 -11.42 -2.91 16.27
N GLY A 27 -11.96 -1.80 16.77
CA GLY A 27 -13.40 -1.56 16.73
C GLY A 27 -13.84 -1.22 15.31
N ASP A 28 -14.84 -1.92 14.80
CA ASP A 28 -15.52 -1.54 13.57
C ASP A 28 -16.68 -0.59 13.89
N PHE A 29 -16.52 0.67 13.54
CA PHE A 29 -17.53 1.71 13.75
C PHE A 29 -18.86 1.46 13.01
N ASN A 30 -18.89 0.53 12.05
CA ASN A 30 -20.10 0.26 11.28
C ASN A 30 -20.92 -0.91 11.81
N THR A 31 -20.29 -1.87 12.48
CA THR A 31 -20.94 -3.11 12.94
C THR A 31 -21.01 -3.22 14.46
N GLU A 32 -20.34 -2.34 15.21
CA GLU A 32 -20.14 -2.44 16.67
C GLU A 32 -19.45 -3.75 17.10
N GLU A 33 -18.82 -4.46 16.15
CA GLU A 33 -18.07 -5.68 16.45
C GLU A 33 -16.58 -5.39 16.56
N ASP A 34 -15.94 -5.97 17.55
CA ASP A 34 -14.49 -5.89 17.74
C ASP A 34 -13.79 -7.01 16.96
N VAL A 35 -12.86 -6.65 16.11
CA VAL A 35 -12.01 -7.61 15.39
C VAL A 35 -10.66 -7.72 16.09
N THR A 36 -10.35 -8.90 16.61
CA THR A 36 -9.04 -9.19 17.19
C THR A 36 -8.03 -9.49 16.09
N VAL A 37 -6.94 -8.73 16.06
CA VAL A 37 -5.80 -8.96 15.17
C VAL A 37 -4.59 -9.39 16.00
N SER A 38 -3.87 -10.40 15.55
CA SER A 38 -2.66 -10.88 16.21
C SER A 38 -1.58 -11.25 15.20
N GLY A 39 -0.32 -11.11 15.63
CA GLY A 39 0.85 -11.52 14.87
C GLY A 39 1.98 -11.92 15.79
N SER A 40 2.84 -12.81 15.34
CA SER A 40 4.04 -13.20 16.07
C SER A 40 5.25 -13.33 15.14
N ALA A 41 6.44 -13.02 15.66
CA ALA A 41 7.72 -13.24 15.01
C ALA A 41 8.67 -13.89 15.99
N SER A 42 9.52 -14.81 15.51
CA SER A 42 10.53 -15.50 16.32
C SER A 42 11.93 -15.26 15.78
N VAL A 43 12.87 -15.04 16.68
CA VAL A 43 14.29 -14.87 16.39
C VAL A 43 15.10 -15.84 17.24
N GLN A 44 16.05 -16.53 16.64
CA GLN A 44 17.03 -17.36 17.37
C GLN A 44 18.10 -16.46 17.99
N VAL A 45 18.26 -16.57 19.29
CA VAL A 45 19.29 -15.87 20.05
C VAL A 45 20.41 -16.89 20.34
N VAL A 46 21.61 -16.63 19.81
CA VAL A 46 22.79 -17.43 20.10
C VAL A 46 23.75 -16.62 20.98
N ALA A 47 24.39 -17.27 21.97
CA ALA A 47 25.34 -16.58 22.83
C ALA A 47 26.54 -16.09 22.02
N ARG A 48 27.00 -14.88 22.38
CA ARG A 48 28.31 -14.43 21.99
C ARG A 48 29.34 -15.27 22.77
N PRO A 49 30.38 -15.84 22.13
CA PRO A 49 31.43 -16.49 22.86
C PRO A 49 32.04 -15.51 23.88
N THR A 50 31.89 -15.83 25.15
CA THR A 50 32.55 -15.09 26.24
C THR A 50 33.99 -15.53 26.31
N GLU A 51 34.91 -14.63 26.00
CA GLU A 51 36.31 -14.83 26.36
C GLU A 51 36.47 -14.72 27.87
N THR A 52 36.85 -15.80 28.52
CA THR A 52 37.18 -15.81 29.93
C THR A 52 38.63 -15.35 30.10
N PRO A 53 38.92 -14.36 30.97
CA PRO A 53 40.31 -14.02 31.28
C PRO A 53 40.92 -15.13 32.14
N LYS A 54 41.86 -15.83 31.60
CA LYS A 54 42.66 -16.80 32.34
C LYS A 54 43.83 -16.09 33.00
N ASN A 55 43.86 -16.14 34.33
CA ASN A 55 44.95 -15.65 35.13
C ASN A 55 46.07 -16.69 35.15
N GLU A 56 47.31 -16.30 34.89
CA GLU A 56 48.44 -17.19 34.74
C GLU A 56 49.48 -16.98 35.82
N THR A 57 50.04 -18.09 36.23
CA THR A 57 51.37 -18.14 36.84
C THR A 57 52.27 -19.13 36.05
N PRO A 58 53.57 -18.86 35.87
CA PRO A 58 54.32 -19.30 34.71
C PRO A 58 55.03 -20.64 34.92
N GLN A 59 55.00 -21.49 33.90
CA GLN A 59 56.05 -22.51 33.69
C GLN A 59 56.53 -22.55 32.25
N LYS A 60 57.84 -22.52 32.13
CA LYS A 60 58.73 -22.53 30.98
C LYS A 60 58.66 -23.90 30.28
N GLN A 61 58.38 -23.98 28.99
CA GLN A 61 59.01 -24.91 28.05
C GLN A 61 58.63 -24.62 26.58
N GLU A 62 59.72 -24.49 25.81
CA GLU A 62 59.95 -24.79 24.40
C GLU A 62 58.90 -24.61 23.32
N THR A 63 59.26 -23.69 22.46
CA THR A 63 59.12 -23.58 21.00
C THR A 63 58.34 -24.67 20.24
N GLN A 64 57.10 -24.41 19.91
CA GLN A 64 56.50 -24.70 18.60
C GLN A 64 55.60 -23.54 18.23
N LYS A 65 55.86 -22.95 17.06
CA LYS A 65 55.13 -21.83 16.48
C LYS A 65 53.72 -22.33 16.10
N PRO A 66 52.63 -21.84 16.73
CA PRO A 66 51.32 -22.11 16.23
C PRO A 66 51.09 -21.27 14.98
N GLU A 67 50.75 -21.86 13.88
CA GLU A 67 50.15 -21.20 12.74
C GLU A 67 48.83 -20.53 13.23
N GLU A 68 48.88 -19.23 13.33
CA GLU A 68 47.70 -18.38 13.56
C GLU A 68 46.78 -18.56 12.36
N LYS A 69 45.80 -19.46 12.48
CA LYS A 69 44.67 -19.51 11.55
C LYS A 69 43.90 -18.19 11.75
N LYS A 70 44.25 -17.19 10.94
CA LYS A 70 43.49 -15.97 10.73
C LYS A 70 42.07 -16.42 10.37
N GLN A 71 41.15 -16.36 11.33
CA GLN A 71 39.73 -16.45 11.01
C GLN A 71 39.42 -15.26 10.12
N GLU A 72 39.27 -15.51 8.84
CA GLU A 72 38.71 -14.51 7.92
C GLU A 72 37.30 -14.20 8.41
N GLU A 73 37.09 -13.01 8.98
CA GLU A 73 35.77 -12.48 9.24
C GLU A 73 35.01 -12.49 7.90
N LYS A 74 34.03 -13.36 7.79
CA LYS A 74 33.19 -13.47 6.60
C LYS A 74 32.47 -12.14 6.40
N LYS A 75 32.98 -11.33 5.50
CA LYS A 75 32.38 -10.04 5.15
C LYS A 75 30.99 -10.28 4.56
N LEU A 76 29.96 -9.82 5.25
CA LEU A 76 28.58 -9.88 4.79
C LEU A 76 28.39 -9.01 3.53
N SER A 77 27.53 -9.44 2.64
CA SER A 77 27.24 -8.67 1.41
C SER A 77 26.38 -7.45 1.71
N SER A 78 26.78 -6.29 1.20
CA SER A 78 26.01 -5.04 1.23
C SER A 78 25.19 -4.81 -0.05
N ASN A 79 25.09 -5.81 -0.93
CA ASN A 79 24.41 -5.66 -2.21
C ASN A 79 22.89 -5.71 -2.08
N ALA A 80 22.27 -4.56 -1.90
CA ALA A 80 20.82 -4.37 -1.89
C ALA A 80 20.23 -4.00 -3.26
N ASN A 81 20.87 -4.36 -4.37
CA ASN A 81 20.34 -4.09 -5.69
C ASN A 81 19.33 -5.14 -6.14
N LEU A 82 18.36 -4.72 -6.96
CA LEU A 82 17.55 -5.64 -7.75
C LEU A 82 18.31 -6.12 -8.98
N ALA A 83 18.17 -7.40 -9.33
CA ALA A 83 18.54 -7.97 -10.62
C ALA A 83 17.45 -7.74 -11.66
N SER A 84 16.18 -7.79 -11.24
CA SER A 84 15.03 -7.56 -12.11
C SER A 84 13.90 -6.84 -11.39
N LEU A 85 13.14 -6.05 -12.14
CA LEU A 85 11.88 -5.45 -11.74
C LEU A 85 10.95 -5.44 -12.95
N SER A 86 9.77 -6.03 -12.80
CA SER A 86 8.76 -6.08 -13.85
C SER A 86 7.35 -5.96 -13.30
N ILE A 87 6.42 -5.61 -14.15
CA ILE A 87 5.01 -5.38 -13.85
C ILE A 87 4.14 -6.14 -14.85
N SER A 88 2.94 -6.54 -14.43
CA SER A 88 2.01 -7.30 -15.27
C SER A 88 1.32 -6.48 -16.35
N GLN A 89 1.24 -5.15 -16.20
CA GLN A 89 0.53 -4.26 -17.10
C GLN A 89 1.27 -2.93 -17.23
N GLY A 90 1.25 -2.33 -18.42
CA GLY A 90 1.96 -1.11 -18.73
C GLY A 90 3.46 -1.34 -18.96
N THR A 91 4.23 -0.25 -18.93
CA THR A 91 5.67 -0.26 -19.14
C THR A 91 6.34 0.65 -18.11
N LEU A 92 7.41 0.16 -17.50
CA LEU A 92 8.24 0.97 -16.61
C LEU A 92 8.97 2.06 -17.42
N SER A 93 8.86 3.29 -16.96
CA SER A 93 9.60 4.44 -17.47
C SER A 93 10.41 5.09 -16.35
N PRO A 94 11.74 5.15 -16.46
CA PRO A 94 12.59 4.52 -17.48
C PRO A 94 12.55 2.99 -17.43
N LYS A 95 13.11 2.32 -18.43
CA LYS A 95 13.35 0.86 -18.38
C LYS A 95 14.16 0.50 -17.14
N PHE A 96 13.92 -0.69 -16.60
CA PHE A 96 14.59 -1.14 -15.38
C PHE A 96 16.13 -1.08 -15.52
N SER A 97 16.76 -0.56 -14.49
CA SER A 97 18.19 -0.59 -14.24
C SER A 97 18.44 -0.65 -12.73
N ALA A 98 19.38 -1.46 -12.28
CA ALA A 98 19.70 -1.61 -10.85
C ALA A 98 20.12 -0.29 -10.16
N SER A 99 20.64 0.68 -10.93
CA SER A 99 21.03 2.00 -10.44
C SER A 99 19.86 2.99 -10.31
N LYS A 100 18.74 2.73 -10.97
CA LYS A 100 17.54 3.58 -10.93
C LYS A 100 16.60 3.08 -9.84
N THR A 101 16.09 4.01 -9.06
CA THR A 101 15.21 3.71 -7.93
C THR A 101 13.80 4.27 -8.09
N GLN A 102 13.56 5.05 -9.14
CA GLN A 102 12.25 5.65 -9.40
C GLN A 102 11.77 5.33 -10.80
N TYR A 103 10.52 4.88 -10.87
CA TYR A 103 9.84 4.47 -12.09
C TYR A 103 8.45 5.05 -12.15
N THR A 104 7.96 5.27 -13.37
CA THR A 104 6.58 5.67 -13.63
C THR A 104 5.93 4.67 -14.59
N VAL A 105 4.65 4.41 -14.36
CA VAL A 105 3.79 3.57 -15.21
C VAL A 105 2.49 4.31 -15.44
N ASN A 106 2.03 4.38 -16.69
CA ASN A 106 0.71 4.93 -17.02
C ASN A 106 -0.19 3.77 -17.45
N LEU A 107 -1.38 3.69 -16.87
CA LEU A 107 -2.36 2.65 -17.10
C LEU A 107 -3.72 3.24 -17.49
N ASN A 108 -4.48 2.45 -18.26
CA ASN A 108 -5.87 2.80 -18.55
C ASN A 108 -6.72 2.79 -17.28
N GLY A 109 -7.79 3.57 -17.27
CA GLY A 109 -8.66 3.74 -16.11
C GLY A 109 -9.45 2.51 -15.66
N ASP A 110 -9.45 1.44 -16.45
CA ASP A 110 -10.14 0.18 -16.12
C ASP A 110 -9.27 -0.78 -15.30
N VAL A 111 -7.99 -0.43 -15.08
CA VAL A 111 -7.05 -1.26 -14.35
C VAL A 111 -7.18 -0.99 -12.85
N SER A 112 -7.61 -1.99 -12.09
CA SER A 112 -7.80 -1.91 -10.63
C SER A 112 -6.71 -2.63 -9.81
N SER A 113 -5.77 -3.31 -10.48
CA SER A 113 -4.65 -3.98 -9.82
C SER A 113 -3.48 -4.19 -10.76
N ILE A 114 -2.29 -4.34 -10.19
CA ILE A 114 -1.06 -4.63 -10.92
C ILE A 114 -0.23 -5.63 -10.11
N LYS A 115 0.39 -6.60 -10.77
CA LYS A 115 1.34 -7.51 -10.12
C LYS A 115 2.76 -6.99 -10.36
N VAL A 116 3.51 -6.85 -9.27
CA VAL A 116 4.92 -6.46 -9.27
C VAL A 116 5.77 -7.70 -9.00
N ASN A 117 6.74 -7.98 -9.88
CA ASN A 117 7.72 -9.02 -9.70
C ASN A 117 9.11 -8.38 -9.65
N ALA A 118 9.93 -8.84 -8.71
CA ALA A 118 11.31 -8.39 -8.57
C ALA A 118 12.18 -9.52 -7.99
N THR A 119 13.46 -9.52 -8.35
CA THR A 119 14.46 -10.43 -7.81
C THR A 119 15.67 -9.63 -7.36
N ALA A 120 16.29 -10.04 -6.25
CA ALA A 120 17.54 -9.44 -5.79
C ALA A 120 18.72 -9.84 -6.68
N ALA A 121 19.73 -8.97 -6.76
CA ALA A 121 20.99 -9.26 -7.44
C ALA A 121 21.91 -10.18 -6.63
N ASP A 122 21.73 -10.18 -5.31
CA ASP A 122 22.43 -11.07 -4.40
C ASP A 122 21.46 -12.14 -3.89
N SER A 123 21.87 -13.40 -3.95
CA SER A 123 21.05 -14.54 -3.50
C SER A 123 20.75 -14.54 -2.00
N LYS A 124 21.52 -13.80 -1.20
CA LYS A 124 21.32 -13.65 0.25
C LYS A 124 20.47 -12.44 0.62
N ALA A 125 20.19 -11.56 -0.36
CA ALA A 125 19.32 -10.41 -0.13
C ALA A 125 17.85 -10.82 -0.24
N VAL A 126 17.01 -10.14 0.54
CA VAL A 126 15.56 -10.39 0.59
C VAL A 126 14.81 -9.23 -0.04
N VAL A 127 13.85 -9.54 -0.90
CA VAL A 127 13.00 -8.54 -1.59
C VAL A 127 11.62 -8.49 -0.94
N TYR A 128 11.17 -7.29 -0.62
CA TYR A 128 9.85 -7.01 -0.08
C TYR A 128 9.04 -6.14 -1.04
N GLY A 129 7.72 -6.13 -0.87
CA GLY A 129 6.83 -5.25 -1.64
C GLY A 129 6.40 -5.79 -3.00
N THR A 130 6.77 -7.02 -3.38
CA THR A 130 6.30 -7.72 -4.58
C THR A 130 4.85 -8.20 -4.46
N GLY A 131 4.32 -8.82 -5.51
CA GLY A 131 2.97 -9.38 -5.55
C GLY A 131 1.93 -8.43 -6.13
N THR A 132 0.65 -8.80 -5.98
CA THR A 132 -0.48 -8.01 -6.51
C THR A 132 -0.77 -6.83 -5.61
N LYS A 133 -0.90 -5.65 -6.21
CA LYS A 133 -1.24 -4.39 -5.56
C LYS A 133 -2.54 -3.87 -6.14
N SER A 134 -3.48 -3.48 -5.26
CA SER A 134 -4.70 -2.78 -5.68
C SER A 134 -4.36 -1.35 -6.10
N LEU A 135 -5.03 -0.88 -7.14
CA LEU A 135 -4.87 0.46 -7.68
C LEU A 135 -6.20 1.23 -7.59
N LYS A 136 -6.07 2.52 -7.33
CA LYS A 136 -7.17 3.49 -7.43
C LYS A 136 -6.95 4.34 -8.68
N PRO A 137 -8.01 4.92 -9.26
CA PRO A 137 -7.85 5.96 -10.27
C PRO A 137 -6.92 7.08 -9.78
N GLY A 138 -6.12 7.64 -10.69
CA GLY A 138 -5.12 8.64 -10.37
C GLY A 138 -3.77 8.05 -9.95
N LYS A 139 -3.05 8.80 -9.12
CA LYS A 139 -1.69 8.48 -8.70
C LYS A 139 -1.68 7.44 -7.58
N ASN A 140 -0.96 6.34 -7.81
CA ASN A 140 -0.63 5.31 -6.82
C ASN A 140 0.88 5.24 -6.65
N THR A 141 1.35 4.87 -5.46
CA THR A 141 2.77 4.67 -5.18
C THR A 141 2.98 3.24 -4.66
N ILE A 142 3.90 2.52 -5.25
CA ILE A 142 4.29 1.17 -4.86
C ILE A 142 5.77 1.18 -4.53
N SER A 143 6.12 0.69 -3.34
CA SER A 143 7.50 0.54 -2.89
C SER A 143 7.92 -0.93 -2.94
N VAL A 144 9.11 -1.16 -3.46
CA VAL A 144 9.81 -2.45 -3.42
C VAL A 144 11.14 -2.21 -2.72
N SER A 145 11.38 -2.91 -1.62
CA SER A 145 12.63 -2.78 -0.87
C SER A 145 13.47 -4.06 -0.92
N VAL A 146 14.76 -3.89 -0.89
CA VAL A 146 15.74 -4.98 -0.83
C VAL A 146 16.57 -4.80 0.44
N ALA A 147 16.66 -5.86 1.24
CA ALA A 147 17.55 -5.93 2.41
C ALA A 147 18.72 -6.85 2.08
N ALA A 148 19.95 -6.35 2.17
CA ALA A 148 21.18 -7.11 1.99
C ALA A 148 21.55 -7.92 3.25
N GLU A 149 22.52 -8.82 3.13
CA GLU A 149 23.00 -9.70 4.23
C GLU A 149 23.55 -8.90 5.42
N ASP A 150 24.19 -7.74 5.17
CA ASP A 150 24.73 -6.86 6.21
C ASP A 150 23.69 -5.91 6.86
N GLY A 151 22.41 -6.02 6.43
CA GLY A 151 21.31 -5.17 6.91
C GLY A 151 21.13 -3.86 6.14
N SER A 152 22.00 -3.54 5.16
CA SER A 152 21.79 -2.38 4.30
C SER A 152 20.54 -2.58 3.43
N THR A 153 19.82 -1.49 3.17
CA THR A 153 18.55 -1.52 2.43
C THR A 153 18.56 -0.58 1.24
N LYS A 154 17.82 -0.93 0.20
CA LYS A 154 17.56 -0.06 -0.94
C LYS A 154 16.11 -0.12 -1.35
N GLU A 155 15.49 1.05 -1.55
CA GLU A 155 14.10 1.17 -1.95
C GLU A 155 13.96 1.59 -3.42
N TYR A 156 13.03 0.95 -4.09
CA TYR A 156 12.61 1.24 -5.47
C TYR A 156 11.15 1.65 -5.46
N THR A 157 10.85 2.84 -5.98
CA THR A 157 9.51 3.41 -6.01
C THR A 157 8.93 3.35 -7.42
N ILE A 158 7.72 2.84 -7.55
CA ILE A 158 6.95 2.83 -8.79
C ILE A 158 5.74 3.74 -8.61
N THR A 159 5.72 4.87 -9.32
CA THR A 159 4.53 5.71 -9.43
C THR A 159 3.63 5.16 -10.54
N VAL A 160 2.44 4.71 -10.21
CA VAL A 160 1.45 4.20 -11.17
C VAL A 160 0.34 5.21 -11.33
N ASN A 161 0.22 5.79 -12.52
CA ASN A 161 -0.87 6.72 -12.87
C ASN A 161 -1.96 5.93 -13.59
N VAL A 162 -3.11 5.77 -12.96
CA VAL A 162 -4.31 5.19 -13.57
C VAL A 162 -5.15 6.32 -14.14
N ASP A 163 -5.52 6.24 -15.42
CA ASP A 163 -6.29 7.28 -16.10
C ASP A 163 -7.63 7.54 -15.39
N GLU A 164 -7.89 8.79 -15.04
CA GLU A 164 -9.11 9.26 -14.38
C GLU A 164 -10.14 9.85 -15.35
N THR A 165 -9.81 9.91 -16.64
CA THR A 165 -10.71 10.52 -17.63
C THR A 165 -12.08 9.83 -17.62
N PRO A 166 -13.19 10.55 -17.43
CA PRO A 166 -14.52 9.97 -17.47
C PRO A 166 -14.82 9.25 -18.77
N LEU A 167 -15.49 8.10 -18.68
CA LEU A 167 -15.91 7.31 -19.85
C LEU A 167 -17.18 7.83 -20.48
N VAL A 168 -18.01 8.49 -19.68
CA VAL A 168 -19.34 8.96 -20.06
C VAL A 168 -19.51 10.38 -19.57
N TYR A 169 -20.22 11.17 -20.36
CA TYR A 169 -20.51 12.58 -20.08
C TYR A 169 -22.00 12.84 -20.24
N VAL A 170 -22.51 13.77 -19.47
CA VAL A 170 -23.84 14.38 -19.63
C VAL A 170 -23.70 15.89 -19.72
N SER A 171 -24.69 16.54 -20.34
CA SER A 171 -24.73 18.01 -20.40
C SER A 171 -25.71 18.54 -19.35
N TYR A 172 -25.30 19.59 -18.64
CA TYR A 172 -26.15 20.27 -17.68
C TYR A 172 -25.83 21.76 -17.67
N ASN A 173 -26.83 22.61 -17.95
CA ASN A 173 -26.68 24.07 -18.01
C ASN A 173 -25.49 24.55 -18.86
N GLY A 174 -25.25 23.90 -20.00
CA GLY A 174 -24.12 24.20 -20.88
C GLY A 174 -22.76 23.68 -20.43
N ALA A 175 -22.65 23.07 -19.25
CA ALA A 175 -21.47 22.38 -18.80
C ALA A 175 -21.45 20.93 -19.29
N LYS A 176 -20.28 20.40 -19.61
CA LYS A 176 -20.04 18.99 -19.91
C LYS A 176 -19.53 18.32 -18.64
N LEU A 177 -20.34 17.42 -18.07
CA LEU A 177 -20.07 16.75 -16.80
C LEU A 177 -19.76 15.28 -17.04
N GLY A 178 -18.59 14.82 -16.56
CA GLY A 178 -18.15 13.45 -16.71
C GLY A 178 -18.37 12.61 -15.44
N PHE A 179 -18.85 11.38 -15.58
CA PHE A 179 -18.98 10.45 -14.47
C PHE A 179 -17.60 10.04 -13.95
N VAL A 180 -17.32 10.30 -12.66
CA VAL A 180 -16.05 9.87 -12.06
C VAL A 180 -15.90 8.35 -12.08
N ARG A 181 -14.68 7.86 -12.31
CA ARG A 181 -14.40 6.43 -12.41
C ARG A 181 -14.43 5.70 -11.06
N SER A 182 -14.16 6.42 -9.96
CA SER A 182 -14.23 5.84 -8.61
C SER A 182 -14.99 6.74 -7.65
N LEU A 183 -15.70 6.10 -6.72
CA LEU A 183 -16.33 6.76 -5.57
C LEU A 183 -15.53 6.51 -4.27
N ASP A 184 -14.33 5.92 -4.37
CA ASP A 184 -13.48 5.66 -3.22
C ASP A 184 -13.03 6.99 -2.58
N GLY A 185 -13.24 7.13 -1.29
CA GLY A 185 -12.98 8.37 -0.57
C GLY A 185 -14.01 9.49 -0.81
N VAL A 186 -15.11 9.20 -1.52
CA VAL A 186 -16.23 10.11 -1.68
C VAL A 186 -17.35 9.69 -0.73
N ASP A 187 -17.78 10.60 0.12
CA ASP A 187 -18.86 10.35 1.08
C ASP A 187 -20.18 9.98 0.40
N LYS A 188 -20.96 9.14 1.05
CA LYS A 188 -22.33 8.89 0.59
C LYS A 188 -23.16 10.16 0.68
N PRO A 189 -24.13 10.36 -0.25
CA PRO A 189 -25.02 11.53 -0.17
C PRO A 189 -25.82 11.60 1.14
N ALA A 190 -26.26 10.43 1.65
CA ALA A 190 -26.90 10.25 2.96
C ALA A 190 -26.87 8.76 3.34
N LYS A 191 -27.21 8.42 4.59
CA LYS A 191 -27.21 7.02 5.10
C LYS A 191 -28.09 6.08 4.27
N SER A 192 -29.21 6.56 3.73
CA SER A 192 -30.16 5.78 2.92
C SER A 192 -29.67 5.43 1.51
N PHE A 193 -28.49 5.89 1.10
CA PHE A 193 -27.93 5.60 -0.22
C PHE A 193 -26.92 4.45 -0.16
N GLU A 194 -27.02 3.54 -1.12
CA GLU A 194 -26.12 2.42 -1.31
C GLU A 194 -25.36 2.58 -2.62
N ALA A 195 -24.09 2.17 -2.63
CA ALA A 195 -23.27 2.20 -3.83
C ALA A 195 -23.78 1.15 -4.83
N VAL A 196 -24.00 1.58 -6.07
CA VAL A 196 -24.48 0.74 -7.16
C VAL A 196 -23.70 1.04 -8.44
N LYS A 197 -23.84 0.13 -9.41
CA LYS A 197 -23.45 0.39 -10.79
C LYS A 197 -24.71 0.60 -11.62
N ILE A 198 -24.71 1.61 -12.46
CA ILE A 198 -25.76 1.90 -13.43
C ILE A 198 -25.18 1.91 -14.83
N LYS A 199 -26.02 1.71 -15.86
CA LYS A 199 -25.60 1.84 -17.25
C LYS A 199 -25.99 3.22 -17.78
N VAL A 200 -25.04 3.93 -18.37
CA VAL A 200 -25.22 5.20 -19.06
C VAL A 200 -24.52 5.07 -20.41
N ASP A 201 -25.24 5.29 -21.49
CA ASP A 201 -24.75 5.11 -22.87
C ASP A 201 -24.02 3.76 -23.09
N GLY A 202 -24.60 2.69 -22.51
CA GLY A 202 -24.07 1.32 -22.61
C GLY A 202 -22.85 1.02 -21.74
N LYS A 203 -22.30 2.00 -21.01
CA LYS A 203 -21.15 1.83 -20.12
C LYS A 203 -21.56 1.79 -18.66
N GLU A 204 -20.89 0.96 -17.86
CA GLU A 204 -21.09 0.94 -16.42
C GLU A 204 -20.41 2.14 -15.76
N VAL A 205 -21.19 2.86 -14.95
CA VAL A 205 -20.68 3.96 -14.10
C VAL A 205 -21.10 3.73 -12.65
N LYS A 206 -20.33 4.25 -11.72
CA LYS A 206 -20.62 4.17 -10.28
C LYS A 206 -21.63 5.23 -9.88
N ALA A 207 -22.56 4.89 -9.00
CA ALA A 207 -23.62 5.76 -8.49
C ALA A 207 -24.02 5.34 -7.08
N TRP A 208 -24.88 6.12 -6.46
CA TRP A 208 -25.61 5.73 -5.26
C TRP A 208 -27.10 5.72 -5.53
N LYS A 209 -27.80 4.74 -4.97
CA LYS A 209 -29.26 4.61 -5.09
C LYS A 209 -29.88 4.54 -3.71
N SER A 210 -30.96 5.28 -3.51
CA SER A 210 -31.83 5.18 -2.34
C SER A 210 -33.19 4.65 -2.77
N ASN A 211 -33.55 3.45 -2.26
CA ASN A 211 -34.87 2.87 -2.48
C ASN A 211 -35.95 3.64 -1.72
N LEU A 212 -35.60 4.21 -0.55
CA LEU A 212 -36.49 5.03 0.26
C LEU A 212 -36.89 6.32 -0.47
N LEU A 213 -35.88 7.03 -1.00
CA LEU A 213 -36.09 8.32 -1.68
C LEU A 213 -36.40 8.16 -3.18
N LYS A 214 -36.30 6.93 -3.72
CA LYS A 214 -36.44 6.61 -5.15
C LYS A 214 -35.55 7.51 -6.02
N LYS A 215 -34.32 7.80 -5.54
CA LYS A 215 -33.37 8.67 -6.22
C LYS A 215 -32.08 7.93 -6.51
N THR A 216 -31.49 8.26 -7.66
CA THR A 216 -30.13 7.87 -8.03
C THR A 216 -29.26 9.12 -7.99
N VAL A 217 -28.13 9.05 -7.31
CA VAL A 217 -27.17 10.14 -7.19
C VAL A 217 -25.85 9.71 -7.83
N VAL A 218 -25.26 10.60 -8.59
CA VAL A 218 -23.99 10.42 -9.28
C VAL A 218 -23.01 11.50 -8.84
N TYR A 219 -21.72 11.23 -8.93
CA TYR A 219 -20.66 12.19 -8.67
C TYR A 219 -20.01 12.53 -10.00
N LEU A 220 -20.14 13.77 -10.43
CA LEU A 220 -19.69 14.21 -11.74
C LEU A 220 -18.61 15.26 -11.62
N GLN A 221 -17.70 15.24 -12.58
CA GLN A 221 -16.64 16.22 -12.74
C GLN A 221 -16.92 17.12 -13.93
N ASP A 222 -16.89 18.43 -13.73
CA ASP A 222 -16.91 19.38 -14.82
C ASP A 222 -15.64 19.25 -15.67
N ASP A 223 -15.81 19.15 -16.98
CA ASP A 223 -14.69 18.91 -17.92
C ASP A 223 -13.73 20.11 -18.00
N LYS A 224 -14.20 21.33 -17.75
CA LYS A 224 -13.41 22.56 -17.79
C LYS A 224 -12.80 22.91 -16.43
N THR A 225 -13.63 23.02 -15.39
CA THR A 225 -13.17 23.47 -14.07
C THR A 225 -12.54 22.38 -13.24
N LYS A 226 -12.81 21.11 -13.60
CA LYS A 226 -12.41 19.89 -12.86
C LYS A 226 -13.05 19.79 -11.47
N GLU A 227 -13.99 20.66 -11.15
CA GLU A 227 -14.78 20.57 -9.92
C GLU A 227 -15.67 19.34 -9.94
N LYS A 228 -15.81 18.73 -8.79
CA LYS A 228 -16.60 17.50 -8.60
C LYS A 228 -17.77 17.78 -7.67
N ASN A 229 -18.98 17.41 -8.09
CA ASN A 229 -20.20 17.63 -7.32
C ASN A 229 -21.19 16.47 -7.46
N TYR A 230 -22.13 16.39 -6.52
CA TYR A 230 -23.24 15.43 -6.56
C TYR A 230 -24.37 15.95 -7.41
N TYR A 231 -24.95 15.04 -8.18
CA TYR A 231 -26.12 15.32 -9.02
C TYR A 231 -27.14 14.21 -8.85
N ILE A 232 -28.43 14.54 -8.87
CA ILE A 232 -29.51 13.57 -9.03
C ILE A 232 -29.52 13.18 -10.50
N TYR A 233 -29.47 11.88 -10.77
CA TYR A 233 -29.51 11.33 -12.13
C TYR A 233 -30.83 10.64 -12.39
N ASN A 234 -31.49 11.03 -13.45
CA ASN A 234 -32.69 10.36 -13.97
C ASN A 234 -32.25 9.35 -15.02
N THR A 235 -32.45 8.06 -14.69
CA THR A 235 -32.05 6.94 -15.55
C THR A 235 -32.93 6.79 -16.80
N ASP A 236 -34.15 7.30 -16.77
CA ASP A 236 -35.13 7.15 -17.86
C ASP A 236 -34.91 8.21 -18.95
N THR A 237 -34.53 9.41 -18.55
CA THR A 237 -34.32 10.55 -19.45
C THR A 237 -32.85 10.86 -19.72
N ASN A 238 -31.93 10.20 -19.04
CA ASN A 238 -30.48 10.46 -19.11
C ASN A 238 -30.13 11.93 -18.79
N THR A 239 -30.80 12.50 -17.80
CA THR A 239 -30.62 13.89 -17.38
C THR A 239 -30.13 13.98 -15.95
N VAL A 240 -29.53 15.11 -15.62
CA VAL A 240 -29.05 15.40 -14.25
C VAL A 240 -29.66 16.70 -13.73
N GLU A 241 -29.82 16.73 -12.41
CA GLU A 241 -30.23 17.91 -11.66
C GLU A 241 -29.22 18.16 -10.52
N THR A 242 -29.01 19.41 -10.14
CA THR A 242 -28.16 19.72 -8.98
C THR A 242 -28.74 19.08 -7.73
N MET A 243 -27.91 18.39 -7.00
CA MET A 243 -28.24 17.96 -5.66
C MET A 243 -27.87 19.07 -4.68
N LEU A 244 -28.88 19.81 -4.20
CA LEU A 244 -28.69 20.67 -3.04
C LEU A 244 -28.36 19.74 -1.87
N ARG A 245 -27.11 19.66 -1.45
CA ARG A 245 -26.80 19.05 -0.16
C ARG A 245 -27.62 19.82 0.88
N PRO A 246 -28.42 19.16 1.72
CA PRO A 246 -28.81 19.77 2.97
C PRO A 246 -27.47 20.09 3.64
N MET A 247 -27.16 21.38 3.79
CA MET A 247 -25.98 21.79 4.53
C MET A 247 -26.03 21.05 5.85
N ALA A 248 -24.88 20.57 6.30
CA ALA A 248 -24.68 19.95 7.61
C ALA A 248 -24.93 20.99 8.74
N LEU A 249 -26.12 21.57 8.76
CA LEU A 249 -26.61 22.56 9.72
C LEU A 249 -27.49 21.94 10.79
N LEU A 250 -27.70 20.64 10.76
CA LEU A 250 -28.39 19.94 11.82
C LEU A 250 -27.48 18.81 12.29
N GLY A 251 -26.84 19.08 13.40
CA GLY A 251 -26.10 18.07 14.14
C GLY A 251 -26.92 16.80 14.29
N ASN A 252 -26.28 15.69 14.18
CA ASN A 252 -26.57 14.31 14.55
C ASN A 252 -28.04 13.80 14.74
N ASN A 253 -29.06 14.55 14.36
CA ASN A 253 -30.44 14.15 14.48
C ASN A 253 -31.23 14.61 13.26
N VAL A 254 -31.23 13.83 12.19
CA VAL A 254 -32.34 13.80 11.24
C VAL A 254 -32.50 12.35 10.76
N PHE A 255 -33.60 11.81 11.14
CA PHE A 255 -34.45 10.67 10.91
C PHE A 255 -34.08 9.73 9.75
#